data_a77b222a29ba5d0ab58f852b486f43da
#
_entry.id   a77b222a29ba5d0ab58f852b486f43da
#
_cell.length_a   1.000
_cell.length_b   1.000
_cell.length_c   1.000
_cell.angle_alpha   90.00
_cell.angle_beta   90.00
_cell.angle_gamma   90.00
#
_symmetry.space_group_name_H-M   'P 1'
#
loop_
_entity.id
_entity.type
_entity.pdbx_description
1 polymer ?
#
loop_
_entity_poly.entity_id
_entity_poly.type
_entity_poly.pdbx_seq_one_letter_code
_entity_poly.pdbx_strand_id
1 'polypeptide(L)'
;HLKGTEKILDLACGFGRHSLEFARRGYDVTGIDITPAYIDYANEQAKKENLNAKFICQDIRTITFDKEFDVVLNMADGAIGYLEDDGENHKIFSVIAKALKNGGKHFMDIMNGSYAQTHFPCKLWDAGEKGLTLSAFEWEKDRKTLIYGQVDYMYGEALYKPEMKEGNPIR
;
A
#
# COMPACT_ATOMS: atom_id res chain seq x y z
N HIS A 1 -0.95 18.32 11.06
CA HIS A 1 -2.39 18.51 10.97
C HIS A 1 -2.74 18.97 9.56
N LEU A 2 -3.71 18.30 8.91
CA LEU A 2 -4.29 18.73 7.66
C LEU A 2 -5.34 19.80 7.92
N LYS A 3 -5.51 20.74 6.99
CA LYS A 3 -6.40 21.92 7.12
C LYS A 3 -7.75 21.73 6.42
N GLY A 4 -7.92 20.66 5.64
CA GLY A 4 -9.14 20.36 4.91
C GLY A 4 -9.18 20.86 3.46
N THR A 5 -8.10 21.46 2.98
CA THR A 5 -7.99 22.03 1.62
C THR A 5 -6.84 21.45 0.81
N GLU A 6 -6.13 20.49 1.39
CA GLU A 6 -4.96 19.87 0.75
C GLU A 6 -5.38 18.98 -0.42
N LYS A 7 -4.57 19.01 -1.46
CA LYS A 7 -4.63 18.06 -2.57
C LYS A 7 -3.73 16.85 -2.23
N ILE A 8 -4.31 15.67 -2.22
CA ILE A 8 -3.67 14.43 -1.75
C ILE A 8 -3.40 13.49 -2.93
N LEU A 9 -2.19 12.95 -2.99
CA LEU A 9 -1.82 11.84 -3.87
C LEU A 9 -1.61 10.59 -3.01
N ASP A 10 -2.32 9.51 -3.32
CA ASP A 10 -2.21 8.21 -2.65
C ASP A 10 -1.57 7.21 -3.62
N LEU A 11 -0.32 6.84 -3.36
CA LEU A 11 0.48 5.95 -4.21
C LEU A 11 0.38 4.51 -3.75
N ALA A 12 0.16 3.60 -4.69
CA ALA A 12 -0.21 2.20 -4.45
C ALA A 12 -1.48 2.11 -3.58
N CYS A 13 -2.52 2.83 -3.99
CA CYS A 13 -3.73 3.04 -3.21
C CYS A 13 -4.61 1.79 -3.05
N GLY A 14 -4.33 0.70 -3.80
CA GLY A 14 -5.14 -0.51 -3.81
C GLY A 14 -6.60 -0.22 -4.16
N PHE A 15 -7.53 -0.76 -3.39
CA PHE A 15 -8.97 -0.50 -3.51
C PHE A 15 -9.41 0.92 -3.12
N GLY A 16 -8.47 1.83 -2.82
CA GLY A 16 -8.75 3.22 -2.49
C GLY A 16 -9.26 3.46 -1.07
N ARG A 17 -9.01 2.56 -0.12
CA ARG A 17 -9.54 2.67 1.26
C ARG A 17 -9.22 4.03 1.90
N HIS A 18 -7.97 4.46 1.86
CA HIS A 18 -7.56 5.75 2.40
C HIS A 18 -8.03 6.91 1.53
N SER A 19 -7.85 6.80 0.21
CA SER A 19 -8.27 7.80 -0.76
C SER A 19 -9.75 8.14 -0.65
N LEU A 20 -10.63 7.14 -0.60
CA LEU A 20 -12.09 7.32 -0.48
C LEU A 20 -12.45 7.99 0.86
N GLU A 21 -11.80 7.59 1.95
CA GLU A 21 -12.04 8.18 3.26
C GLU A 21 -11.61 9.66 3.32
N PHE A 22 -10.45 10.02 2.74
CA PHE A 22 -10.06 11.43 2.62
C PHE A 22 -11.03 12.21 1.74
N ALA A 23 -11.50 11.64 0.64
CA ALA A 23 -12.49 12.28 -0.22
C ALA A 23 -13.84 12.51 0.50
N ARG A 24 -14.31 11.57 1.35
CA ARG A 24 -15.49 11.74 2.21
C ARG A 24 -15.32 12.91 3.19
N ARG A 25 -14.09 13.18 3.61
CA ARG A 25 -13.76 14.33 4.46
C ARG A 25 -13.56 15.63 3.69
N GLY A 26 -13.81 15.63 2.37
CA GLY A 26 -13.79 16.83 1.53
C GLY A 26 -12.45 17.16 0.87
N TYR A 27 -11.43 16.29 0.96
CA TYR A 27 -10.16 16.48 0.28
C TYR A 27 -10.27 16.18 -1.22
N ASP A 28 -9.44 16.85 -2.03
CA ASP A 28 -9.21 16.51 -3.44
C ASP A 28 -8.16 15.40 -3.51
N VAL A 29 -8.55 14.21 -3.96
CA VAL A 29 -7.70 13.01 -3.89
C VAL A 29 -7.44 12.42 -5.26
N THR A 30 -6.17 12.09 -5.52
CA THR A 30 -5.78 11.26 -6.66
C THR A 30 -5.13 9.98 -6.13
N GLY A 31 -5.71 8.82 -6.44
CA GLY A 31 -5.16 7.51 -6.13
C GLY A 31 -4.50 6.87 -7.37
N ILE A 32 -3.36 6.24 -7.18
CA ILE A 32 -2.61 5.52 -8.23
C ILE A 32 -2.38 4.09 -7.78
N ASP A 33 -2.72 3.13 -8.62
CA ASP A 33 -2.35 1.73 -8.43
C ASP A 33 -2.10 1.06 -9.78
N ILE A 34 -1.29 0.02 -9.82
CA ILE A 34 -0.97 -0.73 -11.03
C ILE A 34 -2.05 -1.76 -11.39
N THR A 35 -2.92 -2.11 -10.45
CA THR A 35 -3.91 -3.19 -10.57
C THR A 35 -5.23 -2.66 -11.12
N PRO A 36 -5.62 -2.99 -12.37
CA PRO A 36 -6.84 -2.45 -12.98
C PRO A 36 -8.10 -2.70 -12.16
N ALA A 37 -8.29 -3.91 -11.64
CA ALA A 37 -9.48 -4.27 -10.88
C ALA A 37 -9.66 -3.44 -9.60
N TYR A 38 -8.55 -3.02 -8.95
CA TYR A 38 -8.60 -2.15 -7.77
C TYR A 38 -9.04 -0.74 -8.16
N ILE A 39 -8.50 -0.23 -9.26
CA ILE A 39 -8.82 1.10 -9.76
C ILE A 39 -10.27 1.17 -10.25
N ASP A 40 -10.75 0.15 -10.95
CA ASP A 40 -12.15 0.07 -11.38
C ASP A 40 -13.09 0.11 -10.19
N TYR A 41 -12.83 -0.70 -9.15
CA TYR A 41 -13.59 -0.69 -7.92
C TYR A 41 -13.58 0.69 -7.23
N ALA A 42 -12.40 1.29 -7.08
CA ALA A 42 -12.25 2.59 -6.41
C ALA A 42 -12.99 3.71 -7.15
N ASN A 43 -12.91 3.74 -8.49
CA ASN A 43 -13.67 4.67 -9.32
C ASN A 43 -15.19 4.46 -9.20
N GLU A 44 -15.65 3.21 -9.17
CA GLU A 44 -17.06 2.91 -8.97
C GLU A 44 -17.57 3.44 -7.62
N GLN A 45 -16.82 3.20 -6.53
CA GLN A 45 -17.17 3.70 -5.20
C GLN A 45 -17.17 5.24 -5.15
N ALA A 46 -16.15 5.88 -5.70
CA ALA A 46 -16.09 7.35 -5.77
C ALA A 46 -17.30 7.93 -6.51
N LYS A 47 -17.67 7.34 -7.65
CA LYS A 47 -18.85 7.75 -8.43
C LYS A 47 -20.15 7.53 -7.66
N LYS A 48 -20.32 6.36 -7.03
CA LYS A 48 -21.51 6.00 -6.26
C LYS A 48 -21.76 6.97 -5.11
N GLU A 49 -20.71 7.44 -4.46
CA GLU A 49 -20.76 8.35 -3.32
C GLU A 49 -20.60 9.83 -3.73
N ASN A 50 -20.46 10.12 -5.03
CA ASN A 50 -20.21 11.47 -5.56
C ASN A 50 -19.03 12.18 -4.90
N LEU A 51 -17.90 11.47 -4.75
CA LEU A 51 -16.70 11.96 -4.09
C LEU A 51 -15.77 12.70 -5.06
N ASN A 52 -15.03 13.70 -4.56
CA ASN A 52 -13.95 14.35 -5.28
C ASN A 52 -12.68 13.51 -5.23
N ALA A 53 -12.71 12.36 -5.87
CA ALA A 53 -11.59 11.44 -5.97
C ALA A 53 -11.43 10.94 -7.40
N LYS A 54 -10.19 10.85 -7.86
CA LYS A 54 -9.79 10.31 -9.16
C LYS A 54 -8.83 9.16 -8.95
N PHE A 55 -9.08 8.03 -9.64
CA PHE A 55 -8.19 6.87 -9.58
C PHE A 55 -7.62 6.56 -10.96
N ILE A 56 -6.32 6.31 -11.03
CA ILE A 56 -5.57 6.11 -12.28
C ILE A 56 -4.81 4.79 -12.18
N CYS A 57 -5.01 3.91 -13.17
CA CYS A 57 -4.24 2.67 -13.30
C CYS A 57 -2.90 2.98 -13.96
N GLN A 58 -1.83 3.01 -13.16
CA GLN A 58 -0.49 3.35 -13.64
C GLN A 58 0.58 2.85 -12.67
N ASP A 59 1.77 2.54 -13.22
CA ASP A 59 2.96 2.32 -12.39
C ASP A 59 3.39 3.64 -11.74
N ILE A 60 3.47 3.65 -10.42
CA ILE A 60 3.81 4.84 -9.63
C ILE A 60 5.18 5.44 -10.00
N ARG A 61 6.11 4.63 -10.56
CA ARG A 61 7.44 5.09 -11.00
C ARG A 61 7.38 5.93 -12.27
N THR A 62 6.27 5.89 -13.01
CA THR A 62 6.11 6.53 -14.32
C THR A 62 5.22 7.77 -14.30
N ILE A 63 4.66 8.12 -13.16
CA ILE A 63 3.82 9.32 -13.03
C ILE A 63 4.67 10.58 -13.21
N THR A 64 4.06 11.64 -13.77
CA THR A 64 4.77 12.84 -14.20
C THR A 64 4.29 14.12 -13.51
N PHE A 65 3.60 14.00 -12.38
CA PHE A 65 3.16 15.17 -11.60
C PHE A 65 4.34 16.04 -11.17
N ASP A 66 4.15 17.35 -11.18
CA ASP A 66 5.17 18.32 -10.80
C ASP A 66 4.58 19.39 -9.90
N LYS A 67 4.90 19.35 -8.61
CA LYS A 67 4.46 20.31 -7.58
C LYS A 67 2.94 20.50 -7.52
N GLU A 68 2.20 19.43 -7.65
CA GLU A 68 0.73 19.48 -7.69
C GLU A 68 0.07 19.17 -6.36
N PHE A 69 0.74 18.40 -5.47
CA PHE A 69 0.14 17.87 -4.25
C PHE A 69 0.72 18.49 -2.98
N ASP A 70 -0.15 18.72 -2.02
CA ASP A 70 0.23 19.17 -0.68
C ASP A 70 0.68 17.99 0.19
N VAL A 71 0.15 16.81 -0.10
CA VAL A 71 0.41 15.57 0.63
C VAL A 71 0.56 14.41 -0.35
N VAL A 72 1.56 13.56 -0.11
CA VAL A 72 1.69 12.25 -0.74
C VAL A 72 1.63 11.17 0.33
N LEU A 73 0.85 10.13 0.08
CA LEU A 73 0.68 8.97 0.95
C LEU A 73 1.29 7.73 0.30
N ASN A 74 1.98 6.91 1.10
CA ASN A 74 2.33 5.53 0.83
C ASN A 74 1.97 4.72 2.08
N MET A 75 0.75 4.20 2.12
CA MET A 75 0.23 3.53 3.30
C MET A 75 0.21 2.01 3.11
N ALA A 76 0.36 1.27 4.21
CA ALA A 76 0.40 -0.19 4.23
C ALA A 76 1.48 -0.74 3.26
N ASP A 77 2.73 -0.35 3.52
CA ASP A 77 3.93 -0.64 2.73
C ASP A 77 3.97 -0.05 1.31
N GLY A 78 2.89 0.49 0.78
CA GLY A 78 2.74 1.33 -0.42
C GLY A 78 3.70 1.07 -1.59
N ALA A 79 3.98 -0.21 -1.92
CA ALA A 79 4.93 -0.69 -2.92
C ALA A 79 6.41 -0.33 -2.69
N ILE A 80 6.76 0.35 -1.59
CA ILE A 80 8.15 0.66 -1.26
C ILE A 80 8.83 -0.60 -0.71
N GLY A 81 9.96 -1.00 -1.31
CA GLY A 81 10.69 -2.19 -0.93
C GLY A 81 10.22 -3.49 -1.60
N TYR A 82 9.19 -3.45 -2.43
CA TYR A 82 8.68 -4.63 -3.16
C TYR A 82 9.52 -5.00 -4.38
N LEU A 83 10.35 -4.09 -4.86
CA LEU A 83 11.19 -4.33 -6.02
C LEU A 83 12.55 -4.87 -5.58
N GLU A 84 13.10 -5.81 -6.36
CA GLU A 84 14.41 -6.39 -6.06
C GLU A 84 15.59 -5.45 -6.37
N ASP A 85 15.34 -4.36 -7.05
CA ASP A 85 16.29 -3.33 -7.42
C ASP A 85 16.12 -2.09 -6.55
N ASP A 86 17.16 -1.73 -5.79
CA ASP A 86 17.15 -0.55 -4.91
C ASP A 86 17.03 0.75 -5.71
N GLY A 87 17.60 0.81 -6.92
CA GLY A 87 17.46 1.96 -7.81
C GLY A 87 16.01 2.19 -8.24
N GLU A 88 15.26 1.13 -8.51
CA GLU A 88 13.84 1.20 -8.82
C GLU A 88 13.01 1.64 -7.60
N ASN A 89 13.35 1.14 -6.40
CA ASN A 89 12.74 1.62 -5.15
C ASN A 89 13.02 3.11 -4.92
N HIS A 90 14.26 3.57 -5.17
CA HIS A 90 14.62 4.99 -5.05
C HIS A 90 13.90 5.89 -6.05
N LYS A 91 13.52 5.40 -7.23
CA LYS A 91 12.72 6.18 -8.18
C LYS A 91 11.38 6.61 -7.59
N ILE A 92 10.77 5.79 -6.75
CA ILE A 92 9.51 6.14 -6.07
C ILE A 92 9.67 7.42 -5.25
N PHE A 93 10.75 7.54 -4.47
CA PHE A 93 11.03 8.75 -3.69
C PHE A 93 11.30 9.97 -4.57
N SER A 94 11.96 9.79 -5.71
CA SER A 94 12.20 10.87 -6.68
C SER A 94 10.88 11.39 -7.27
N VAL A 95 9.98 10.49 -7.60
CA VAL A 95 8.63 10.81 -8.09
C VAL A 95 7.82 11.54 -7.03
N ILE A 96 7.86 11.08 -5.78
CA ILE A 96 7.19 11.72 -4.63
C ILE A 96 7.69 13.16 -4.45
N ALA A 97 9.02 13.35 -4.43
CA ALA A 97 9.63 14.66 -4.27
C ALA A 97 9.21 15.63 -5.40
N LYS A 98 9.09 15.13 -6.64
CA LYS A 98 8.66 15.92 -7.78
C LYS A 98 7.16 16.27 -7.71
N ALA A 99 6.31 15.33 -7.29
CA ALA A 99 4.87 15.54 -7.19
C ALA A 99 4.48 16.52 -6.08
N LEU A 100 5.28 16.62 -5.02
CA LEU A 100 5.03 17.49 -3.87
C LEU A 100 5.28 18.97 -4.20
N LYS A 101 4.36 19.82 -3.76
CA LYS A 101 4.58 21.28 -3.66
C LYS A 101 5.72 21.59 -2.69
N ASN A 102 6.28 22.80 -2.79
CA ASN A 102 7.23 23.29 -1.79
C ASN A 102 6.57 23.31 -0.39
N GLY A 103 7.20 22.61 0.57
CA GLY A 103 6.65 22.45 1.92
C GLY A 103 5.57 21.37 2.05
N GLY A 104 5.28 20.64 0.98
CA GLY A 104 4.40 19.47 0.99
C GLY A 104 4.94 18.35 1.89
N LYS A 105 4.09 17.41 2.26
CA LYS A 105 4.41 16.36 3.23
C LYS A 105 4.24 14.98 2.61
N HIS A 106 5.19 14.10 2.90
CA HIS A 106 5.09 12.68 2.60
C HIS A 106 4.81 11.90 3.89
N PHE A 107 3.79 11.06 3.86
CA PHE A 107 3.50 10.09 4.92
C PHE A 107 3.64 8.69 4.35
N MET A 108 4.42 7.86 5.02
CA MET A 108 4.53 6.46 4.67
C MET A 108 4.45 5.58 5.92
N ASP A 109 3.92 4.39 5.72
CA ASP A 109 3.82 3.32 6.70
C ASP A 109 4.51 2.09 6.11
N ILE A 110 5.60 1.67 6.75
CA ILE A 110 6.45 0.57 6.28
C ILE A 110 6.88 -0.33 7.45
N MET A 111 7.21 -1.57 7.14
CA MET A 111 7.73 -2.52 8.12
C MET A 111 9.07 -2.04 8.71
N ASN A 112 9.19 -2.12 10.03
CA ASN A 112 10.44 -1.81 10.71
C ASN A 112 11.43 -2.97 10.59
N GLY A 113 12.44 -2.82 9.73
CA GLY A 113 13.46 -3.85 9.49
C GLY A 113 14.27 -4.22 10.75
N SER A 114 14.55 -3.27 11.65
CA SER A 114 15.23 -3.57 12.92
C SER A 114 14.38 -4.44 13.84
N TYR A 115 13.07 -4.22 13.85
CA TYR A 115 12.12 -5.08 14.56
C TYR A 115 12.10 -6.49 13.94
N ALA A 116 11.97 -6.57 12.63
CA ALA A 116 11.96 -7.84 11.90
C ALA A 116 13.21 -8.68 12.17
N GLN A 117 14.39 -8.06 12.16
CA GLN A 117 15.66 -8.71 12.41
C GLN A 117 15.74 -9.38 13.78
N THR A 118 15.05 -8.86 14.79
CA THR A 118 15.13 -9.34 16.19
C THR A 118 13.94 -10.21 16.60
N HIS A 119 12.82 -10.15 15.87
CA HIS A 119 11.57 -10.82 16.26
C HIS A 119 11.12 -11.92 15.30
N PHE A 120 11.74 -12.01 14.13
CA PHE A 120 11.42 -13.08 13.19
C PHE A 120 12.49 -14.18 13.17
N PRO A 121 12.11 -15.44 12.90
CA PRO A 121 10.81 -15.85 12.37
C PRO A 121 9.69 -15.82 13.43
N CYS A 122 8.48 -15.51 12.97
CA CYS A 122 7.29 -15.65 13.80
C CYS A 122 6.09 -16.18 13.00
N LYS A 123 5.16 -16.81 13.70
CA LYS A 123 3.89 -17.25 13.13
C LYS A 123 2.77 -16.64 13.94
N LEU A 124 1.81 -16.07 13.27
CA LEU A 124 0.66 -15.42 13.87
C LEU A 124 -0.62 -16.05 13.34
N TRP A 125 -1.67 -15.94 14.11
CA TRP A 125 -3.01 -16.24 13.65
C TRP A 125 -3.97 -15.16 14.13
N ASP A 126 -4.99 -14.92 13.32
CA ASP A 126 -6.07 -14.01 13.64
C ASP A 126 -7.40 -14.65 13.27
N ALA A 127 -8.41 -14.52 14.14
CA ALA A 127 -9.73 -15.09 13.95
C ALA A 127 -10.74 -13.96 13.77
N GLY A 128 -11.25 -13.83 12.56
CA GLY A 128 -12.36 -12.94 12.23
C GLY A 128 -13.71 -13.64 12.33
N GLU A 129 -14.80 -12.93 12.03
CA GLU A 129 -16.16 -13.48 12.06
C GLU A 129 -16.39 -14.59 11.03
N LYS A 130 -15.67 -14.56 9.90
CA LYS A 130 -15.89 -15.44 8.75
C LYS A 130 -14.79 -16.47 8.55
N GLY A 131 -13.67 -16.34 9.21
CA GLY A 131 -12.52 -17.20 8.95
C GLY A 131 -11.34 -16.95 9.88
N LEU A 132 -10.29 -17.72 9.64
CA LEU A 132 -9.03 -17.71 10.35
C LEU A 132 -7.91 -17.39 9.35
N THR A 133 -7.07 -16.41 9.69
CA THR A 133 -5.85 -16.08 8.95
C THR A 133 -4.64 -16.64 9.68
N LEU A 134 -3.81 -17.38 8.97
CA LEU A 134 -2.49 -17.84 9.43
C LEU A 134 -1.41 -17.09 8.67
N SER A 135 -0.51 -16.43 9.40
CA SER A 135 0.59 -15.67 8.81
C SER A 135 1.94 -16.19 9.27
N ALA A 136 2.92 -16.25 8.39
CA ALA A 136 4.29 -16.58 8.70
C ALA A 136 5.21 -15.46 8.20
N PHE A 137 6.14 -15.05 9.05
CA PHE A 137 7.13 -14.02 8.72
C PHE A 137 8.52 -14.58 8.97
N GLU A 138 9.42 -14.38 8.03
CA GLU A 138 10.83 -14.75 8.10
C GLU A 138 11.70 -13.55 7.75
N TRP A 139 12.90 -13.46 8.33
CA TRP A 139 13.88 -12.42 8.03
C TRP A 139 15.12 -13.04 7.41
N GLU A 140 15.37 -12.71 6.16
CA GLU A 140 16.57 -13.12 5.44
C GLU A 140 17.69 -12.09 5.66
N LYS A 141 18.65 -12.42 6.51
CA LYS A 141 19.68 -11.49 6.97
C LYS A 141 20.59 -10.97 5.87
N ASP A 142 20.99 -11.84 4.94
CA ASP A 142 21.95 -11.50 3.90
C ASP A 142 21.39 -10.51 2.89
N ARG A 143 20.11 -10.66 2.58
CA ARG A 143 19.38 -9.78 1.66
C ARG A 143 18.62 -8.66 2.37
N LYS A 144 18.60 -8.64 3.71
CA LYS A 144 17.80 -7.72 4.53
C LYS A 144 16.33 -7.68 4.07
N THR A 145 15.78 -8.87 3.81
CA THR A 145 14.47 -9.02 3.19
C THR A 145 13.52 -9.70 4.15
N LEU A 146 12.32 -9.15 4.29
CA LEU A 146 11.22 -9.80 4.96
C LEU A 146 10.52 -10.75 3.99
N ILE A 147 10.38 -12.02 4.38
CA ILE A 147 9.59 -13.01 3.65
C ILE A 147 8.29 -13.21 4.41
N TYR A 148 7.19 -13.14 3.71
CA TYR A 148 5.85 -13.21 4.29
C TYR A 148 4.99 -14.22 3.53
N GLY A 149 4.28 -15.05 4.28
CA GLY A 149 3.26 -15.96 3.76
C GLY A 149 1.97 -15.87 4.57
N GLN A 150 0.83 -15.93 3.89
CA GLN A 150 -0.49 -15.91 4.51
C GLN A 150 -1.40 -16.95 3.89
N VAL A 151 -2.23 -17.54 4.73
CA VAL A 151 -3.32 -18.44 4.32
C VAL A 151 -4.58 -18.05 5.07
N ASP A 152 -5.67 -17.87 4.33
CA ASP A 152 -6.98 -17.59 4.88
C ASP A 152 -7.86 -18.85 4.78
N TYR A 153 -8.49 -19.24 5.88
CA TYR A 153 -9.47 -20.31 5.95
C TYR A 153 -10.83 -19.74 6.28
N MET A 154 -11.82 -20.05 5.46
CA MET A 154 -13.19 -19.68 5.75
C MET A 154 -13.88 -20.73 6.63
N TYR A 155 -14.64 -20.30 7.62
CA TYR A 155 -15.39 -21.23 8.48
C TYR A 155 -16.43 -22.00 7.66
N GLY A 156 -16.46 -23.32 7.86
CA GLY A 156 -17.33 -24.23 7.10
C GLY A 156 -16.71 -24.84 5.85
N GLU A 157 -15.54 -24.39 5.43
CA GLU A 157 -14.75 -25.02 4.38
C GLU A 157 -13.85 -26.12 4.92
N ALA A 158 -13.56 -27.12 4.09
CA ALA A 158 -12.61 -28.17 4.44
C ALA A 158 -11.20 -27.58 4.55
N LEU A 159 -10.49 -27.92 5.64
CA LEU A 159 -9.09 -27.55 5.79
C LEU A 159 -8.27 -28.33 4.75
N TYR A 160 -7.50 -27.62 3.96
CA TYR A 160 -6.52 -28.21 3.04
C TYR A 160 -5.11 -27.75 3.44
N LYS A 161 -4.12 -28.56 3.10
CA LYS A 161 -2.73 -28.14 3.28
C LYS A 161 -2.39 -27.12 2.19
N PRO A 162 -2.12 -25.85 2.53
CA PRO A 162 -1.78 -24.85 1.53
C PRO A 162 -0.44 -25.19 0.89
N GLU A 163 -0.34 -24.97 -0.42
CA GLU A 163 0.97 -24.83 -1.04
C GLU A 163 1.54 -23.48 -0.57
N MET A 164 2.60 -23.54 0.24
CA MET A 164 3.32 -22.34 0.65
C MET A 164 3.96 -21.74 -0.61
N LYS A 165 3.37 -20.66 -1.11
CA LYS A 165 4.03 -19.83 -2.11
C LYS A 165 5.09 -19.00 -1.40
N GLU A 166 6.29 -18.92 -1.99
CA GLU A 166 7.28 -17.95 -1.53
C GLU A 166 6.61 -16.57 -1.50
N GLY A 167 6.61 -15.93 -0.34
CA GLY A 167 6.08 -14.58 -0.20
C GLY A 167 6.90 -13.61 -1.04
N ASN A 168 6.28 -12.54 -1.49
CA ASN A 168 7.02 -11.48 -2.16
C ASN A 168 8.04 -10.89 -1.18
N PRO A 169 9.32 -10.76 -1.56
CA PRO A 169 10.31 -10.13 -0.70
C PRO A 169 9.93 -8.66 -0.47
N ILE A 170 9.82 -8.27 0.79
CA ILE A 170 9.70 -6.87 1.19
C ILE A 170 11.08 -6.43 1.64
N ARG A 171 11.70 -5.50 0.93
CA ARG A 171 13.06 -5.00 1.19
C ARG A 171 13.06 -3.68 1.95
#